data_534b10d2cef12a673e50d56951a362b1
#
_entry.id   534b10d2cef12a673e50d56951a362b1
#
_cell.length_a   1.000
_cell.length_b   1.000
_cell.length_c   1.000
_cell.angle_alpha   90.00
_cell.angle_beta   90.00
_cell.angle_gamma   90.00
#
_symmetry.space_group_name_H-M   'P 1'
#
loop_
_entity.id
_entity.type
_entity.pdbx_description
1 polymer ?
#
loop_
_entity_poly.entity_id
_entity_poly.type
_entity_poly.pdbx_seq_one_letter_code
_entity_poly.pdbx_strand_id
1 'polypeptide(L)'
;MLSFVGLGLYDTRSVTVAGAERIGAADTAFVEFYTSQLPGASITELEAAHGVSITRVDRSTVEAAPAPILDAAAEGKTVFLTAGDPMVATTHVDLRLRAIAAGIATEVLHGVSAQTAASGLTGLQNYKFGRAVTLPFPRAGIGAVPESVQTAIASNLSMGLHTLVFLDIDASRERFLHADAAAAQLATVYPDQLAVVVARAGSPAPRVQAGPMRSLAADTYGPPLHMLVIPGDLHHIEAEALATLGDHPELFT
;
A
#
# COMPACT_ATOMS: atom_id res chain seq x y z
N MET A 1 23.39 -3.26 13.29
CA MET A 1 21.96 -3.08 13.70
C MET A 1 21.13 -2.74 12.48
N LEU A 2 20.00 -3.38 12.28
CA LEU A 2 19.09 -3.14 11.15
C LEU A 2 17.76 -2.54 11.63
N SER A 3 17.47 -1.31 11.20
CA SER A 3 16.22 -0.60 11.51
C SER A 3 15.31 -0.60 10.29
N PHE A 4 14.12 -1.16 10.41
CA PHE A 4 13.08 -1.10 9.38
C PHE A 4 12.26 0.17 9.59
N VAL A 5 12.24 1.07 8.61
CA VAL A 5 11.60 2.39 8.75
C VAL A 5 10.55 2.60 7.68
N GLY A 6 9.32 2.87 8.12
CA GLY A 6 8.22 3.26 7.25
C GLY A 6 8.31 4.73 6.86
N LEU A 7 8.31 5.00 5.55
CA LEU A 7 8.37 6.35 5.00
C LEU A 7 6.99 7.03 4.89
N GLY A 8 5.91 6.31 5.21
CA GLY A 8 4.56 6.82 5.00
C GLY A 8 4.14 6.80 3.54
N LEU A 9 3.18 7.67 3.13
CA LEU A 9 2.38 7.42 1.91
C LEU A 9 2.70 8.31 0.71
N TYR A 10 3.30 9.46 0.86
CA TYR A 10 3.35 10.41 -0.25
C TYR A 10 4.71 11.07 -0.44
N ASP A 11 5.19 11.80 0.53
CA ASP A 11 6.41 12.60 0.44
C ASP A 11 7.32 12.47 1.68
N THR A 12 8.42 13.21 1.72
CA THR A 12 9.40 13.20 2.80
C THR A 12 8.82 13.60 4.16
N ARG A 13 7.65 14.24 4.21
CA ARG A 13 7.00 14.69 5.46
C ARG A 13 6.13 13.61 6.10
N SER A 14 5.91 12.51 5.39
CA SER A 14 5.08 11.39 5.88
C SER A 14 5.83 10.46 6.84
N VAL A 15 7.15 10.57 6.93
CA VAL A 15 7.96 9.81 7.89
C VAL A 15 7.71 10.33 9.31
N THR A 16 7.73 9.43 10.29
CA THR A 16 7.63 9.83 11.69
C THR A 16 8.90 10.54 12.14
N VAL A 17 8.81 11.38 13.19
CA VAL A 17 10.00 12.05 13.77
C VAL A 17 11.06 11.02 14.15
N ALA A 18 10.67 9.93 14.84
CA ALA A 18 11.59 8.86 15.20
C ALA A 18 12.21 8.17 13.98
N GLY A 19 11.44 7.99 12.91
CA GLY A 19 11.94 7.47 11.63
C GLY A 19 12.98 8.39 11.01
N ALA A 20 12.69 9.69 10.93
CA ALA A 20 13.61 10.69 10.38
C ALA A 20 14.94 10.77 11.17
N GLU A 21 14.87 10.77 12.51
CA GLU A 21 16.04 10.73 13.38
C GLU A 21 16.88 9.47 13.15
N ARG A 22 16.22 8.31 12.97
CA ARG A 22 16.92 7.04 12.72
C ARG A 22 17.59 7.03 11.35
N ILE A 23 16.94 7.57 10.32
CA ILE A 23 17.51 7.69 8.97
C ILE A 23 18.73 8.60 9.00
N GLY A 24 18.63 9.78 9.60
CA GLY A 24 19.74 10.75 9.68
C GLY A 24 20.93 10.28 10.54
N ALA A 25 20.73 9.27 11.40
CA ALA A 25 21.79 8.69 12.24
C ALA A 25 22.37 7.38 11.66
N ALA A 26 21.95 6.97 10.45
CA ALA A 26 22.41 5.74 9.83
C ALA A 26 23.76 5.90 9.12
N ASP A 27 24.58 4.85 9.18
CA ASP A 27 25.83 4.75 8.40
C ASP A 27 25.53 4.29 6.97
N THR A 28 24.45 3.49 6.80
CA THR A 28 24.03 2.94 5.49
C THR A 28 22.50 2.93 5.41
N ALA A 29 21.97 3.35 4.26
CA ALA A 29 20.53 3.34 4.00
C ALA A 29 20.20 2.60 2.69
N PHE A 30 19.25 1.67 2.79
CA PHE A 30 18.65 0.98 1.65
C PHE A 30 17.19 1.35 1.54
N VAL A 31 16.67 1.48 0.31
CA VAL A 31 15.25 1.67 0.04
C VAL A 31 14.75 0.63 -0.97
N GLU A 32 13.59 0.05 -0.70
CA GLU A 32 12.87 -0.72 -1.69
C GLU A 32 11.62 0.08 -2.15
N PHE A 33 11.37 0.04 -3.45
CA PHE A 33 10.20 0.63 -4.11
C PHE A 33 9.53 -0.36 -5.07
N TYR A 34 9.64 -1.66 -4.78
CA TYR A 34 8.94 -2.69 -5.54
C TYR A 34 7.60 -3.09 -4.90
N THR A 35 7.41 -2.87 -3.59
CA THR A 35 6.13 -3.12 -2.93
C THR A 35 5.20 -1.91 -3.02
N SER A 36 5.75 -0.71 -2.91
CA SER A 36 5.04 0.56 -3.03
C SER A 36 6.02 1.69 -3.38
N GLN A 37 5.53 2.90 -3.58
CA GLN A 37 6.33 4.07 -3.93
C GLN A 37 5.86 5.30 -3.15
N LEU A 38 6.68 6.36 -3.16
CA LEU A 38 6.32 7.71 -2.71
C LEU A 38 6.12 8.62 -3.92
N PRO A 39 4.87 8.83 -4.39
CA PRO A 39 4.65 9.61 -5.61
C PRO A 39 5.06 11.08 -5.52
N GLY A 40 5.18 11.62 -4.33
CA GLY A 40 5.55 13.01 -4.05
C GLY A 40 7.01 13.22 -3.64
N ALA A 41 7.86 12.17 -3.69
CA ALA A 41 9.29 12.32 -3.37
C ALA A 41 10.16 11.37 -4.19
N SER A 42 11.26 11.89 -4.70
CA SER A 42 12.35 11.11 -5.29
C SER A 42 13.35 10.64 -4.22
N ILE A 43 14.22 9.69 -4.57
CA ILE A 43 15.33 9.26 -3.70
C ILE A 43 16.23 10.46 -3.36
N THR A 44 16.54 11.31 -4.34
CA THR A 44 17.36 12.52 -4.14
C THR A 44 16.75 13.49 -3.12
N GLU A 45 15.41 13.64 -3.12
CA GLU A 45 14.74 14.47 -2.12
C GLU A 45 14.73 13.81 -0.74
N LEU A 46 14.65 12.48 -0.65
CA LEU A 46 14.82 11.75 0.62
C LEU A 46 16.25 11.90 1.16
N GLU A 47 17.26 11.76 0.30
CA GLU A 47 18.67 11.97 0.66
C GLU A 47 18.91 13.39 1.17
N ALA A 48 18.38 14.39 0.46
CA ALA A 48 18.50 15.79 0.88
C ALA A 48 17.78 16.07 2.22
N ALA A 49 16.62 15.47 2.46
CA ALA A 49 15.84 15.65 3.66
C ALA A 49 16.51 15.03 4.91
N HIS A 50 17.23 13.93 4.74
CA HIS A 50 17.78 13.15 5.86
C HIS A 50 19.31 13.18 5.96
N GLY A 51 20.02 13.74 4.97
CA GLY A 51 21.48 13.87 4.98
C GLY A 51 22.23 12.54 4.84
N VAL A 52 21.64 11.52 4.22
CA VAL A 52 22.21 10.18 4.05
C VAL A 52 22.05 9.73 2.59
N SER A 53 23.07 9.07 2.03
CA SER A 53 22.95 8.44 0.71
C SER A 53 22.12 7.17 0.77
N ILE A 54 21.17 7.00 -0.16
CA ILE A 54 20.20 5.90 -0.16
C ILE A 54 20.40 4.99 -1.37
N THR A 55 20.72 3.74 -1.11
CA THR A 55 20.85 2.72 -2.15
C THR A 55 19.50 2.04 -2.42
N ARG A 56 18.99 2.15 -3.65
CA ARG A 56 17.80 1.40 -4.05
C ARG A 56 18.13 -0.08 -4.24
N VAL A 57 17.32 -0.95 -3.64
CA VAL A 57 17.40 -2.41 -3.77
C VAL A 57 16.14 -2.97 -4.42
N ASP A 58 16.30 -4.04 -5.16
CA ASP A 58 15.22 -4.77 -5.80
C ASP A 58 14.71 -5.95 -4.95
N ARG A 59 13.63 -6.59 -5.41
CA ARG A 59 13.05 -7.75 -4.74
C ARG A 59 14.04 -8.92 -4.63
N SER A 60 14.86 -9.15 -5.64
CA SER A 60 15.81 -10.26 -5.65
C SER A 60 16.90 -10.07 -4.59
N THR A 61 17.38 -8.84 -4.43
CA THR A 61 18.31 -8.49 -3.36
C THR A 61 17.70 -8.72 -1.97
N VAL A 62 16.47 -8.28 -1.75
CA VAL A 62 15.82 -8.37 -0.43
C VAL A 62 15.43 -9.82 -0.08
N GLU A 63 14.80 -10.53 -1.03
CA GLU A 63 14.19 -11.84 -0.74
C GLU A 63 15.16 -13.02 -0.99
N ALA A 64 16.03 -12.93 -2.02
CA ALA A 64 16.90 -14.04 -2.40
C ALA A 64 18.36 -13.87 -1.97
N ALA A 65 18.92 -12.66 -2.02
CA ALA A 65 20.34 -12.40 -1.78
C ALA A 65 20.58 -11.21 -0.83
N PRO A 66 20.10 -11.24 0.44
CA PRO A 66 20.14 -10.07 1.35
C PRO A 66 21.51 -9.79 1.95
N ALA A 67 22.58 -10.48 1.54
CA ALA A 67 23.92 -10.29 2.07
C ALA A 67 24.37 -8.82 2.11
N PRO A 68 24.18 -7.98 1.06
CA PRO A 68 24.61 -6.58 1.13
C PRO A 68 23.94 -5.79 2.27
N ILE A 69 22.68 -6.10 2.59
CA ILE A 69 21.95 -5.43 3.68
C ILE A 69 22.40 -5.98 5.02
N LEU A 70 22.56 -7.30 5.14
CA LEU A 70 22.94 -7.95 6.40
C LEU A 70 24.39 -7.64 6.77
N ASP A 71 25.31 -7.63 5.83
CA ASP A 71 26.72 -7.30 6.05
C ASP A 71 26.85 -5.84 6.54
N ALA A 72 26.21 -4.89 5.88
CA ALA A 72 26.18 -3.50 6.32
C ALA A 72 25.58 -3.36 7.73
N ALA A 73 24.53 -4.12 8.05
CA ALA A 73 23.87 -4.09 9.36
C ALA A 73 24.72 -4.76 10.47
N ALA A 74 25.60 -5.68 10.13
CA ALA A 74 26.56 -6.27 11.06
C ALA A 74 27.69 -5.29 11.40
N GLU A 75 28.11 -4.48 10.44
CA GLU A 75 29.21 -3.51 10.61
C GLU A 75 28.76 -2.18 11.22
N GLY A 76 27.54 -1.72 10.99
CA GLY A 76 27.08 -0.40 11.42
C GLY A 76 25.59 -0.26 11.66
N LYS A 77 25.14 0.99 11.74
CA LYS A 77 23.72 1.36 11.82
C LYS A 77 23.15 1.41 10.42
N THR A 78 22.35 0.42 10.06
CA THR A 78 21.73 0.31 8.74
C THR A 78 20.23 0.52 8.85
N VAL A 79 19.67 1.34 7.95
CA VAL A 79 18.22 1.49 7.80
C VAL A 79 17.74 0.83 6.51
N PHE A 80 16.61 0.16 6.60
CA PHE A 80 15.87 -0.40 5.47
C PHE A 80 14.52 0.34 5.36
N LEU A 81 14.38 1.10 4.28
CA LEU A 81 13.29 2.05 4.06
C LEU A 81 12.24 1.45 3.13
N THR A 82 10.96 1.64 3.49
CA THR A 82 9.81 1.15 2.73
C THR A 82 8.73 2.22 2.68
N ALA A 83 8.12 2.44 1.52
CA ALA A 83 6.92 3.27 1.45
C ALA A 83 5.78 2.61 2.24
N GLY A 84 5.01 3.40 2.98
CA GLY A 84 4.00 2.91 3.91
C GLY A 84 4.60 2.44 5.23
N ASP A 85 4.21 1.26 5.69
CA ASP A 85 4.73 0.60 6.88
C ASP A 85 5.58 -0.62 6.48
N PRO A 86 6.77 -0.81 7.07
CA PRO A 86 7.70 -1.84 6.63
C PRO A 86 7.24 -3.27 6.95
N MET A 87 6.19 -3.46 7.76
CA MET A 87 5.68 -4.78 8.17
C MET A 87 4.24 -5.05 7.70
N VAL A 88 3.60 -4.10 6.99
CA VAL A 88 2.22 -4.25 6.52
C VAL A 88 2.20 -4.61 5.03
N ALA A 89 1.53 -5.71 4.69
CA ALA A 89 1.36 -6.22 3.32
C ALA A 89 2.69 -6.47 2.57
N THR A 90 3.72 -6.91 3.30
CA THR A 90 5.06 -7.16 2.78
C THR A 90 5.64 -8.48 3.33
N THR A 91 6.75 -8.92 2.74
CA THR A 91 7.53 -10.11 3.17
C THR A 91 8.75 -9.74 4.02
N HIS A 92 8.92 -8.49 4.41
CA HIS A 92 10.14 -7.99 5.10
C HIS A 92 10.39 -8.64 6.47
N VAL A 93 9.39 -9.27 7.05
CA VAL A 93 9.58 -10.12 8.26
C VAL A 93 10.63 -11.21 8.02
N ASP A 94 10.76 -11.74 6.80
CA ASP A 94 11.80 -12.74 6.47
C ASP A 94 13.21 -12.14 6.58
N LEU A 95 13.44 -10.95 6.01
CA LEU A 95 14.70 -10.23 6.15
C LEU A 95 15.04 -9.95 7.62
N ARG A 96 14.03 -9.56 8.42
CA ARG A 96 14.19 -9.34 9.86
C ARG A 96 14.59 -10.62 10.59
N LEU A 97 13.95 -11.74 10.28
CA LEU A 97 14.28 -13.04 10.88
C LEU A 97 15.71 -13.49 10.52
N ARG A 98 16.13 -13.28 9.26
CA ARG A 98 17.51 -13.55 8.82
C ARG A 98 18.53 -12.68 9.56
N ALA A 99 18.25 -11.40 9.76
CA ALA A 99 19.11 -10.52 10.55
C ALA A 99 19.24 -11.00 12.00
N ILE A 100 18.13 -11.37 12.65
CA ILE A 100 18.13 -11.92 14.02
C ILE A 100 18.93 -13.23 14.08
N ALA A 101 18.75 -14.13 13.12
CA ALA A 101 19.49 -15.39 13.03
C ALA A 101 21.00 -15.18 12.84
N ALA A 102 21.40 -14.09 12.20
CA ALA A 102 22.80 -13.65 12.07
C ALA A 102 23.32 -12.87 13.29
N GLY A 103 22.57 -12.79 14.39
CA GLY A 103 22.97 -12.06 15.60
C GLY A 103 22.87 -10.54 15.49
N ILE A 104 22.22 -10.01 14.44
CA ILE A 104 22.06 -8.58 14.21
C ILE A 104 20.84 -8.09 14.98
N ALA A 105 21.01 -7.08 15.82
CA ALA A 105 19.89 -6.41 16.50
C ALA A 105 18.97 -5.72 15.50
N THR A 106 17.65 -5.85 15.67
CA THR A 106 16.65 -5.25 14.79
C THR A 106 15.65 -4.40 15.55
N GLU A 107 15.12 -3.37 14.89
CA GLU A 107 13.96 -2.60 15.36
C GLU A 107 13.02 -2.30 14.19
N VAL A 108 11.80 -1.88 14.50
CA VAL A 108 10.79 -1.43 13.54
C VAL A 108 10.27 -0.07 13.96
N LEU A 109 10.36 0.87 13.04
CA LEU A 109 9.73 2.19 13.19
C LEU A 109 8.57 2.25 12.18
N HIS A 110 7.36 2.17 12.70
CA HIS A 110 6.15 2.11 11.88
C HIS A 110 5.92 3.42 11.12
N GLY A 111 5.34 3.29 9.92
CA GLY A 111 4.87 4.40 9.10
C GLY A 111 3.36 4.35 8.90
N VAL A 112 2.80 5.41 8.35
CA VAL A 112 1.39 5.42 7.93
C VAL A 112 1.23 4.48 6.75
N SER A 113 0.38 3.46 6.88
CA SER A 113 0.10 2.47 5.86
C SER A 113 -1.13 2.84 5.02
N ALA A 114 -1.13 2.47 3.75
CA ALA A 114 -2.30 2.58 2.87
C ALA A 114 -3.53 1.85 3.44
N GLN A 115 -3.32 0.76 4.18
CA GLN A 115 -4.39 0.00 4.83
C GLN A 115 -5.15 0.83 5.87
N THR A 116 -4.43 1.58 6.72
CA THR A 116 -5.07 2.46 7.71
C THR A 116 -5.62 3.73 7.08
N ALA A 117 -4.93 4.28 6.08
CA ALA A 117 -5.39 5.46 5.37
C ALA A 117 -6.67 5.22 4.57
N ALA A 118 -6.84 4.03 3.97
CA ALA A 118 -8.07 3.67 3.28
C ALA A 118 -9.29 3.76 4.20
N SER A 119 -9.21 3.17 5.38
CA SER A 119 -10.27 3.26 6.41
C SER A 119 -10.57 4.71 6.79
N GLY A 120 -9.54 5.49 7.14
CA GLY A 120 -9.71 6.88 7.58
C GLY A 120 -10.27 7.81 6.49
N LEU A 121 -9.88 7.63 5.24
CA LEU A 121 -10.34 8.46 4.13
C LEU A 121 -11.77 8.12 3.67
N THR A 122 -12.16 6.86 3.77
CA THR A 122 -13.49 6.41 3.36
C THR A 122 -14.54 6.51 4.46
N GLY A 123 -14.10 6.60 5.73
CA GLY A 123 -14.99 6.51 6.89
C GLY A 123 -15.48 5.10 7.20
N LEU A 124 -14.99 4.09 6.49
CA LEU A 124 -15.28 2.68 6.78
C LEU A 124 -14.53 2.23 8.03
N GLN A 125 -15.20 1.50 8.92
CA GLN A 125 -14.63 1.10 10.20
C GLN A 125 -13.51 0.09 10.03
N ASN A 126 -12.30 0.42 10.52
CA ASN A 126 -11.11 -0.42 10.35
C ASN A 126 -11.31 -1.86 10.86
N TYR A 127 -12.02 -2.07 11.97
CA TYR A 127 -12.29 -3.38 12.54
C TYR A 127 -13.23 -4.26 11.69
N LYS A 128 -13.86 -3.71 10.65
CA LYS A 128 -14.71 -4.43 9.70
C LYS A 128 -13.96 -4.83 8.42
N PHE A 129 -12.67 -4.48 8.28
CA PHE A 129 -11.88 -4.97 7.16
C PHE A 129 -11.49 -6.44 7.38
N GLY A 130 -11.84 -7.27 6.41
CA GLY A 130 -11.43 -8.67 6.34
C GLY A 130 -10.07 -8.84 5.63
N ARG A 131 -9.87 -9.99 5.01
CA ARG A 131 -8.64 -10.29 4.27
C ARG A 131 -8.44 -9.31 3.11
N ALA A 132 -7.34 -8.56 3.14
CA ALA A 132 -6.90 -7.75 2.01
C ALA A 132 -6.40 -8.64 0.85
N VAL A 133 -6.52 -8.15 -0.38
CA VAL A 133 -6.04 -8.82 -1.60
C VAL A 133 -5.25 -7.86 -2.47
N THR A 134 -4.41 -8.41 -3.35
CA THR A 134 -3.79 -7.65 -4.43
C THR A 134 -4.39 -8.11 -5.76
N LEU A 135 -4.94 -7.18 -6.53
CA LEU A 135 -5.41 -7.42 -7.88
C LEU A 135 -4.23 -7.29 -8.85
N PRO A 136 -3.80 -8.37 -9.51
CA PRO A 136 -2.69 -8.31 -10.44
C PRO A 136 -3.11 -7.72 -11.79
N PHE A 137 -2.13 -7.28 -12.59
CA PHE A 137 -2.37 -7.01 -14.00
C PHE A 137 -2.98 -8.22 -14.70
N PRO A 138 -3.91 -8.01 -15.66
CA PRO A 138 -4.46 -9.10 -16.45
C PRO A 138 -3.36 -9.90 -17.15
N ARG A 139 -3.48 -11.24 -17.10
CA ARG A 139 -2.53 -12.16 -17.75
C ARG A 139 -3.29 -13.04 -18.73
N ALA A 140 -2.68 -13.29 -19.90
CA ALA A 140 -3.26 -14.22 -20.89
C ALA A 140 -3.45 -15.62 -20.28
N GLY A 141 -4.61 -16.22 -20.50
CA GLY A 141 -4.95 -17.58 -20.03
C GLY A 141 -5.41 -17.67 -18.56
N ILE A 142 -5.33 -16.59 -17.80
CA ILE A 142 -5.93 -16.48 -16.47
C ILE A 142 -7.11 -15.52 -16.62
N GLY A 143 -8.29 -15.85 -16.08
CA GLY A 143 -9.45 -14.94 -16.13
C GLY A 143 -9.08 -13.53 -15.66
N ALA A 144 -9.88 -12.53 -16.04
CA ALA A 144 -9.59 -11.12 -15.69
C ALA A 144 -9.32 -10.96 -14.20
N VAL A 145 -10.08 -11.65 -13.32
CA VAL A 145 -9.88 -11.67 -11.86
C VAL A 145 -9.43 -13.05 -11.43
N PRO A 146 -8.27 -13.23 -10.78
CA PRO A 146 -7.83 -14.52 -10.26
C PRO A 146 -8.83 -15.11 -9.25
N GLU A 147 -8.99 -16.44 -9.27
CA GLU A 147 -9.91 -17.15 -8.37
C GLU A 147 -9.63 -16.88 -6.89
N SER A 148 -8.35 -16.78 -6.50
CA SER A 148 -7.95 -16.45 -5.12
C SER A 148 -8.42 -15.06 -4.66
N VAL A 149 -8.49 -14.09 -5.58
CA VAL A 149 -9.02 -12.75 -5.32
C VAL A 149 -10.54 -12.82 -5.17
N GLN A 150 -11.23 -13.52 -6.10
CA GLN A 150 -12.68 -13.70 -6.05
C GLN A 150 -13.11 -14.41 -4.77
N THR A 151 -12.44 -15.50 -4.40
CA THR A 151 -12.73 -16.26 -3.18
C THR A 151 -12.58 -15.40 -1.92
N ALA A 152 -11.54 -14.58 -1.84
CA ALA A 152 -11.33 -13.71 -0.69
C ALA A 152 -12.40 -12.61 -0.60
N ILE A 153 -12.76 -11.97 -1.71
CA ILE A 153 -13.83 -10.97 -1.78
C ILE A 153 -15.17 -11.62 -1.36
N ALA A 154 -15.52 -12.75 -1.96
CA ALA A 154 -16.78 -13.45 -1.64
C ALA A 154 -16.84 -13.89 -0.17
N SER A 155 -15.74 -14.39 0.39
CA SER A 155 -15.65 -14.74 1.81
C SER A 155 -15.86 -13.55 2.72
N ASN A 156 -15.21 -12.41 2.44
CA ASN A 156 -15.40 -11.19 3.23
C ASN A 156 -16.85 -10.70 3.16
N LEU A 157 -17.42 -10.61 1.93
CA LEU A 157 -18.80 -10.19 1.73
C LEU A 157 -19.81 -11.09 2.47
N SER A 158 -19.59 -12.41 2.49
CA SER A 158 -20.45 -13.35 3.22
C SER A 158 -20.43 -13.15 4.74
N MET A 159 -19.41 -12.49 5.26
CA MET A 159 -19.26 -12.13 6.67
C MET A 159 -19.60 -10.65 6.95
N GLY A 160 -20.09 -9.90 5.96
CA GLY A 160 -20.35 -8.47 6.09
C GLY A 160 -19.09 -7.61 6.22
N LEU A 161 -17.91 -8.14 5.83
CA LEU A 161 -16.63 -7.46 5.97
C LEU A 161 -16.22 -6.73 4.69
N HIS A 162 -15.50 -5.61 4.86
CA HIS A 162 -14.93 -4.85 3.75
C HIS A 162 -13.66 -5.54 3.24
N THR A 163 -13.41 -5.42 1.93
CA THR A 163 -12.17 -5.92 1.31
C THR A 163 -11.34 -4.76 0.81
N LEU A 164 -10.13 -4.59 1.35
CA LEU A 164 -9.13 -3.73 0.73
C LEU A 164 -8.48 -4.47 -0.44
N VAL A 165 -8.49 -3.83 -1.61
CA VAL A 165 -7.88 -4.33 -2.84
C VAL A 165 -6.70 -3.44 -3.20
N PHE A 166 -5.49 -3.92 -2.95
CA PHE A 166 -4.28 -3.30 -3.46
C PHE A 166 -4.18 -3.54 -4.97
N LEU A 167 -3.64 -2.57 -5.68
CA LEU A 167 -3.45 -2.63 -7.12
C LEU A 167 -1.99 -2.89 -7.46
N ASP A 168 -1.75 -3.81 -8.40
CA ASP A 168 -0.42 -4.30 -8.74
C ASP A 168 0.51 -3.21 -9.27
N ILE A 169 1.77 -3.33 -8.92
CA ILE A 169 2.86 -2.46 -9.34
C ILE A 169 3.95 -3.29 -10.00
N ASP A 170 4.26 -3.01 -11.28
CA ASP A 170 5.43 -3.53 -11.96
C ASP A 170 6.53 -2.46 -11.92
N ALA A 171 7.30 -2.46 -10.83
CA ALA A 171 8.34 -1.46 -10.59
C ALA A 171 9.47 -1.52 -11.64
N SER A 172 9.67 -2.67 -12.30
CA SER A 172 10.69 -2.84 -13.34
C SER A 172 10.34 -2.13 -14.65
N ARG A 173 9.04 -1.92 -14.88
CA ARG A 173 8.49 -1.26 -16.07
C ARG A 173 7.83 0.07 -15.75
N GLU A 174 7.91 0.54 -14.51
CA GLU A 174 7.22 1.74 -14.01
C GLU A 174 5.72 1.74 -14.34
N ARG A 175 5.08 0.57 -14.22
CA ARG A 175 3.67 0.40 -14.50
C ARG A 175 2.88 0.23 -13.22
N PHE A 176 1.76 0.93 -13.18
CA PHE A 176 0.80 0.90 -12.07
C PHE A 176 -0.55 0.43 -12.62
N LEU A 177 -1.23 -0.48 -11.91
CA LEU A 177 -2.61 -0.77 -12.21
C LEU A 177 -3.47 0.40 -11.70
N HIS A 178 -4.10 1.12 -12.62
CA HIS A 178 -4.96 2.26 -12.29
C HIS A 178 -6.34 1.80 -11.83
N ALA A 179 -7.02 2.63 -11.04
CA ALA A 179 -8.31 2.27 -10.44
C ALA A 179 -9.43 2.03 -11.46
N ASP A 180 -9.47 2.78 -12.55
CA ASP A 180 -10.40 2.58 -13.67
C ASP A 180 -10.22 1.21 -14.33
N ALA A 181 -8.98 0.85 -14.65
CA ALA A 181 -8.64 -0.46 -15.22
C ALA A 181 -8.92 -1.60 -14.23
N ALA A 182 -8.63 -1.40 -12.94
CA ALA A 182 -8.92 -2.36 -11.89
C ALA A 182 -10.44 -2.54 -11.70
N ALA A 183 -11.20 -1.45 -11.70
CA ALA A 183 -12.65 -1.48 -11.62
C ALA A 183 -13.25 -2.17 -12.86
N ALA A 184 -12.74 -1.89 -14.07
CA ALA A 184 -13.16 -2.60 -15.29
C ALA A 184 -12.88 -4.11 -15.19
N GLN A 185 -11.73 -4.50 -14.66
CA GLN A 185 -11.37 -5.91 -14.44
C GLN A 185 -12.33 -6.58 -13.44
N LEU A 186 -12.57 -5.95 -12.29
CA LEU A 186 -13.49 -6.45 -11.26
C LEU A 186 -14.94 -6.44 -11.70
N ALA A 187 -15.37 -5.48 -12.52
CA ALA A 187 -16.74 -5.41 -13.06
C ALA A 187 -17.11 -6.61 -13.94
N THR A 188 -16.14 -7.36 -14.46
CA THR A 188 -16.41 -8.61 -15.19
C THR A 188 -17.07 -9.69 -14.31
N VAL A 189 -16.89 -9.60 -12.98
CA VAL A 189 -17.44 -10.53 -11.98
C VAL A 189 -18.46 -9.83 -11.05
N TYR A 190 -18.21 -8.57 -10.72
CA TYR A 190 -18.96 -7.79 -9.73
C TYR A 190 -19.45 -6.45 -10.28
N PRO A 191 -20.25 -6.40 -11.38
CA PRO A 191 -20.56 -5.13 -12.08
C PRO A 191 -21.33 -4.13 -11.23
N ASP A 192 -22.25 -4.62 -10.40
CA ASP A 192 -23.15 -3.79 -9.58
C ASP A 192 -22.70 -3.68 -8.12
N GLN A 193 -21.61 -4.36 -7.75
CA GLN A 193 -21.07 -4.28 -6.39
C GLN A 193 -20.61 -2.86 -6.10
N LEU A 194 -21.03 -2.32 -4.95
CA LEU A 194 -20.48 -1.07 -4.43
C LEU A 194 -18.97 -1.22 -4.22
N ALA A 195 -18.25 -0.23 -4.68
CA ALA A 195 -16.82 -0.11 -4.43
C ALA A 195 -16.44 1.36 -4.16
N VAL A 196 -15.27 1.56 -3.61
CA VAL A 196 -14.71 2.88 -3.32
C VAL A 196 -13.29 2.94 -3.86
N VAL A 197 -13.02 3.89 -4.72
CA VAL A 197 -11.66 4.23 -5.15
C VAL A 197 -11.06 5.19 -4.12
N VAL A 198 -9.83 4.91 -3.71
CA VAL A 198 -8.98 5.84 -2.97
C VAL A 198 -7.73 6.10 -3.79
N ALA A 199 -7.58 7.33 -4.25
CA ALA A 199 -6.43 7.75 -5.05
C ALA A 199 -5.55 8.72 -4.27
N ARG A 200 -4.24 8.55 -4.38
CA ARG A 200 -3.20 9.41 -3.80
C ARG A 200 -3.37 9.64 -2.30
N ALA A 201 -3.65 8.56 -1.55
CA ALA A 201 -3.69 8.60 -0.10
C ALA A 201 -2.40 9.23 0.47
N GLY A 202 -2.53 10.12 1.44
CA GLY A 202 -1.41 10.86 2.03
C GLY A 202 -0.96 12.10 1.26
N SER A 203 -1.47 12.33 0.03
CA SER A 203 -1.20 13.56 -0.72
C SER A 203 -2.01 14.74 -0.17
N PRO A 204 -1.65 15.98 -0.54
CA PRO A 204 -2.46 17.16 -0.22
C PRO A 204 -3.87 17.15 -0.83
N ALA A 205 -4.10 16.32 -1.87
CA ALA A 205 -5.37 16.22 -2.59
C ALA A 205 -5.72 14.74 -2.86
N PRO A 206 -6.01 13.95 -1.82
CA PRO A 206 -6.50 12.59 -2.01
C PRO A 206 -7.89 12.65 -2.64
N ARG A 207 -8.23 11.64 -3.47
CA ARG A 207 -9.58 11.51 -4.01
C ARG A 207 -10.20 10.23 -3.49
N VAL A 208 -11.43 10.34 -3.00
CA VAL A 208 -12.29 9.22 -2.63
C VAL A 208 -13.52 9.27 -3.52
N GLN A 209 -13.91 8.14 -4.10
CA GLN A 209 -15.11 8.05 -4.91
C GLN A 209 -15.79 6.71 -4.74
N ALA A 210 -17.02 6.71 -4.29
CA ALA A 210 -17.85 5.53 -4.15
C ALA A 210 -18.79 5.37 -5.37
N GLY A 211 -19.17 4.13 -5.68
CA GLY A 211 -20.13 3.85 -6.73
C GLY A 211 -20.18 2.38 -7.12
N PRO A 212 -21.11 1.98 -7.98
CA PRO A 212 -21.09 0.66 -8.59
C PRO A 212 -19.79 0.45 -9.37
N MET A 213 -19.23 -0.76 -9.30
CA MET A 213 -17.94 -1.06 -9.91
C MET A 213 -17.87 -0.67 -11.40
N ARG A 214 -18.95 -0.92 -12.16
CA ARG A 214 -19.04 -0.53 -13.58
C ARG A 214 -18.98 0.97 -13.82
N SER A 215 -19.50 1.77 -12.89
CA SER A 215 -19.47 3.25 -13.00
C SER A 215 -18.08 3.77 -12.72
N LEU A 216 -17.40 3.20 -11.71
CA LEU A 216 -16.01 3.55 -11.39
C LEU A 216 -15.04 3.20 -12.52
N ALA A 217 -15.34 2.17 -13.32
CA ALA A 217 -14.55 1.79 -14.48
C ALA A 217 -14.59 2.82 -15.63
N ALA A 218 -15.59 3.69 -15.66
CA ALA A 218 -15.78 4.70 -16.70
C ALA A 218 -15.19 6.08 -16.33
N ASP A 219 -14.67 6.23 -15.12
CA ASP A 219 -14.13 7.49 -14.61
C ASP A 219 -12.58 7.50 -14.66
N THR A 220 -11.97 8.64 -14.31
CA THR A 220 -10.52 8.81 -14.23
C THR A 220 -10.11 9.34 -12.87
N TYR A 221 -9.00 8.83 -12.31
CA TYR A 221 -8.58 9.14 -10.93
C TYR A 221 -7.26 9.88 -10.84
N GLY A 222 -6.71 10.32 -11.98
CA GLY A 222 -5.43 11.01 -12.05
C GLY A 222 -4.24 10.06 -11.89
N PRO A 223 -3.08 10.60 -11.50
CA PRO A 223 -1.86 9.80 -11.34
C PRO A 223 -1.98 8.80 -10.18
N PRO A 224 -1.26 7.65 -10.21
CA PRO A 224 -1.22 6.68 -9.12
C PRO A 224 -0.51 7.30 -7.87
N LEU A 225 -0.55 6.64 -6.68
CA LEU A 225 -1.06 5.29 -6.42
C LEU A 225 -2.56 5.29 -6.15
N HIS A 226 -3.18 4.17 -6.51
CA HIS A 226 -4.61 3.95 -6.28
C HIS A 226 -4.81 2.64 -5.50
N MET A 227 -5.94 2.54 -4.81
CA MET A 227 -6.48 1.31 -4.22
C MET A 227 -8.01 1.32 -4.34
N LEU A 228 -8.60 0.15 -4.17
CA LEU A 228 -10.05 -0.02 -4.10
C LEU A 228 -10.45 -0.59 -2.74
N VAL A 229 -11.63 -0.24 -2.27
CA VAL A 229 -12.30 -0.94 -1.17
C VAL A 229 -13.62 -1.46 -1.71
N ILE A 230 -13.91 -2.73 -1.42
CA ILE A 230 -15.23 -3.33 -1.66
C ILE A 230 -15.91 -3.43 -0.30
N PRO A 231 -16.91 -2.58 0.00
CA PRO A 231 -17.63 -2.62 1.25
C PRO A 231 -18.46 -3.91 1.40
N GLY A 232 -18.46 -4.47 2.60
CA GLY A 232 -19.47 -5.44 3.03
C GLY A 232 -20.69 -4.71 3.59
N ASP A 233 -21.34 -5.27 4.61
CA ASP A 233 -22.51 -4.66 5.23
C ASP A 233 -22.15 -3.29 5.85
N LEU A 234 -22.86 -2.25 5.47
CA LEU A 234 -22.61 -0.90 5.97
C LEU A 234 -23.42 -0.61 7.23
N HIS A 235 -22.75 -0.12 8.26
CA HIS A 235 -23.41 0.58 9.35
C HIS A 235 -23.90 1.95 8.86
N HIS A 236 -24.95 2.51 9.47
CA HIS A 236 -25.51 3.80 9.02
C HIS A 236 -24.48 4.95 8.94
N ILE A 237 -23.53 5.00 9.88
CA ILE A 237 -22.45 6.01 9.85
C ILE A 237 -21.48 5.77 8.67
N GLU A 238 -21.22 4.52 8.30
CA GLU A 238 -20.38 4.19 7.14
C GLU A 238 -21.08 4.57 5.82
N ALA A 239 -22.40 4.34 5.76
CA ALA A 239 -23.20 4.75 4.62
C ALA A 239 -23.20 6.28 4.46
N GLU A 240 -23.42 7.03 5.55
CA GLU A 240 -23.35 8.48 5.57
C GLU A 240 -21.96 9.01 5.20
N ALA A 241 -20.90 8.35 5.70
CA ALA A 241 -19.53 8.70 5.36
C ALA A 241 -19.26 8.51 3.86
N LEU A 242 -19.68 7.39 3.27
CA LEU A 242 -19.50 7.15 1.83
C LEU A 242 -20.36 8.10 0.97
N ALA A 243 -21.56 8.45 1.41
CA ALA A 243 -22.37 9.44 0.73
C ALA A 243 -21.69 10.82 0.67
N THR A 244 -21.03 11.20 1.77
CA THR A 244 -20.40 12.52 1.93
C THR A 244 -18.97 12.56 1.38
N LEU A 245 -18.12 11.59 1.79
CA LEU A 245 -16.71 11.56 1.45
C LEU A 245 -16.43 10.89 0.10
N GLY A 246 -17.32 9.98 -0.31
CA GLY A 246 -17.23 9.24 -1.56
C GLY A 246 -17.92 9.90 -2.75
N ASP A 247 -18.41 11.13 -2.58
CA ASP A 247 -19.10 11.93 -3.62
C ASP A 247 -20.23 11.15 -4.32
N HIS A 248 -21.06 10.44 -3.54
CA HIS A 248 -22.15 9.63 -4.07
C HIS A 248 -23.41 9.66 -3.18
N PRO A 249 -24.04 10.84 -3.01
CA PRO A 249 -25.20 10.99 -2.12
C PRO A 249 -26.39 10.11 -2.51
N GLU A 250 -26.54 9.79 -3.80
CA GLU A 250 -27.67 9.01 -4.31
C GLU A 250 -27.66 7.53 -3.89
N LEU A 251 -26.52 7.00 -3.45
CA LEU A 251 -26.43 5.59 -3.01
C LEU A 251 -27.14 5.34 -1.66
N PHE A 252 -27.50 6.37 -0.91
CA PHE A 252 -27.92 6.25 0.48
C PHE A 252 -29.21 7.03 0.80
N THR A 253 -29.93 7.49 -0.22
CA THR A 253 -31.29 7.98 -0.16
C THR A 253 -32.29 6.86 -0.49
#